data_65b02f4b40aad11ab4a68a767a2e67ed
#
_entry.id   65b02f4b40aad11ab4a68a767a2e67ed
#
_cell.length_a   1.000
_cell.length_b   1.000
_cell.length_c   1.000
_cell.angle_alpha   90.00
_cell.angle_beta   90.00
_cell.angle_gamma   90.00
#
_symmetry.space_group_name_H-M   'P 1'
#
loop_
_entity.id
_entity.type
_entity.pdbx_description
1 polymer ?
#
loop_
_entity_poly.entity_id
_entity_poly.type
_entity_poly.pdbx_seq_one_letter_code
_entity_poly.pdbx_strand_id
1 'polypeptide(L)'
;MRAQALVTRNLRRLRVKRGLSQEALAGDAGIDRTYVSRLERGLENPTIGLLEQLADALAATIVELFVVPAPAKLRRNPSEAAVDQNDRGA
;
A
#
# COMPACT_ATOMS: atom_id res chain seq x y z
N MET A 1 -4.12 -13.54 -2.94
CA MET A 1 -3.78 -12.37 -3.77
C MET A 1 -2.29 -12.40 -4.08
N ARG A 2 -1.92 -12.20 -5.32
CA ARG A 2 -0.52 -12.22 -5.71
C ARG A 2 0.21 -11.00 -5.16
N ALA A 3 1.51 -11.17 -4.93
CA ALA A 3 2.34 -10.08 -4.39
C ALA A 3 2.26 -8.83 -5.26
N GLN A 4 2.29 -8.98 -6.58
CA GLN A 4 2.19 -7.84 -7.48
C GLN A 4 0.88 -7.08 -7.30
N ALA A 5 -0.22 -7.81 -7.16
CA ALA A 5 -1.53 -7.19 -6.95
C ALA A 5 -1.61 -6.48 -5.60
N LEU A 6 -0.95 -7.04 -4.58
CA LEU A 6 -0.88 -6.39 -3.27
C LEU A 6 -0.15 -5.05 -3.38
N VAL A 7 1.00 -5.06 -4.04
CA VAL A 7 1.80 -3.85 -4.21
C VAL A 7 1.00 -2.79 -4.98
N THR A 8 0.42 -3.18 -6.09
CA THR A 8 -0.37 -2.28 -6.92
C THR A 8 -1.48 -1.62 -6.12
N ARG A 9 -2.22 -2.42 -5.38
CA ARG A 9 -3.34 -1.93 -4.57
C ARG A 9 -2.85 -1.00 -3.47
N ASN A 10 -1.84 -1.43 -2.72
CA ASN A 10 -1.38 -0.65 -1.59
C ASN A 10 -0.68 0.63 -2.00
N LEU A 11 0.07 0.58 -3.10
CA LEU A 11 0.72 1.76 -3.63
C LEU A 11 -0.30 2.84 -3.94
N ARG A 12 -1.34 2.49 -4.67
CA ARG A 12 -2.37 3.45 -5.02
C ARG A 12 -3.10 3.96 -3.78
N ARG A 13 -3.44 3.06 -2.86
CA ARG A 13 -4.14 3.42 -1.64
C ARG A 13 -3.35 4.42 -0.82
N LEU A 14 -2.06 4.15 -0.63
CA LEU A 14 -1.20 5.04 0.14
C LEU A 14 -1.00 6.38 -0.56
N ARG A 15 -0.85 6.34 -1.88
CA ARG A 15 -0.69 7.58 -2.66
C ARG A 15 -1.93 8.48 -2.52
N VAL A 16 -3.11 7.91 -2.71
CA VAL A 16 -4.36 8.66 -2.60
C VAL A 16 -4.55 9.17 -1.18
N LYS A 17 -4.26 8.35 -0.19
CA LYS A 17 -4.36 8.74 1.21
C LYS A 17 -3.49 9.95 1.51
N ARG A 18 -2.31 10.03 0.89
CA ARG A 18 -1.40 11.15 1.07
C ARG A 18 -1.75 12.35 0.20
N GLY A 19 -2.77 12.22 -0.64
CA GLY A 19 -3.18 13.31 -1.52
C GLY A 19 -2.22 13.58 -2.66
N LEU A 20 -1.41 12.58 -3.04
CA LEU A 20 -0.42 12.76 -4.09
C LEU A 20 -0.96 12.29 -5.43
N SER A 21 -0.65 13.07 -6.49
CA SER A 21 -0.87 12.61 -7.85
C SER A 21 0.20 11.58 -8.22
N GLN A 22 -0.03 10.84 -9.30
CA GLN A 22 1.00 9.95 -9.81
C GLN A 22 2.28 10.71 -10.15
N GLU A 23 2.13 11.91 -10.72
CA GLU A 23 3.26 12.75 -11.07
C GLU A 23 4.03 13.21 -9.84
N ALA A 24 3.32 13.61 -8.79
CA ALA A 24 3.97 14.05 -7.55
C ALA A 24 4.73 12.90 -6.90
N LEU A 25 4.12 11.71 -6.85
CA LEU A 25 4.81 10.54 -6.31
C LEU A 25 6.04 10.20 -7.12
N ALA A 26 5.94 10.23 -8.44
CA ALA A 26 7.07 9.95 -9.33
C ALA A 26 8.21 10.93 -9.07
N GLY A 27 7.88 12.22 -8.97
CA GLY A 27 8.87 13.24 -8.68
C GLY A 27 9.56 13.03 -7.35
N ASP A 28 8.79 12.73 -6.30
CA ASP A 28 9.35 12.50 -4.97
C ASP A 28 10.21 11.25 -4.92
N ALA A 29 9.84 10.22 -5.66
CA ALA A 29 10.56 8.97 -5.67
C ALA A 29 11.72 8.96 -6.68
N GLY A 30 11.82 9.99 -7.53
CA GLY A 30 12.87 10.06 -8.53
C GLY A 30 12.69 9.06 -9.67
N ILE A 31 11.45 8.76 -10.02
CA ILE A 31 11.16 7.84 -11.12
C ILE A 31 10.20 8.48 -12.12
N ASP A 32 10.04 7.83 -13.28
CA ASP A 32 9.19 8.32 -14.34
C ASP A 32 7.71 8.16 -13.97
N ARG A 33 6.92 9.20 -14.26
CA ARG A 33 5.47 9.15 -14.03
C ARG A 33 4.82 8.01 -14.80
N THR A 34 5.25 7.75 -16.02
CA THR A 34 4.72 6.66 -16.82
C THR A 34 4.89 5.32 -16.12
N TYR A 35 6.05 5.15 -15.45
CA TYR A 35 6.31 3.94 -14.69
C TYR A 35 5.33 3.80 -13.52
N VAL A 36 5.08 4.88 -12.77
CA VAL A 36 4.13 4.85 -11.67
C VAL A 36 2.74 4.46 -12.18
N SER A 37 2.32 5.05 -13.30
CA SER A 37 1.03 4.74 -13.90
C SER A 37 0.93 3.27 -14.27
N ARG A 38 1.98 2.74 -14.91
CA ARG A 38 2.01 1.33 -15.31
C ARG A 38 2.03 0.41 -14.09
N LEU A 39 2.78 0.79 -13.07
CA LEU A 39 2.86 0.00 -11.84
C LEU A 39 1.49 -0.09 -11.15
N GLU A 40 0.76 1.00 -11.10
CA GLU A 40 -0.57 1.03 -10.50
C GLU A 40 -1.59 0.23 -11.29
N ARG A 41 -1.32 0.01 -12.58
CA ARG A 41 -2.18 -0.84 -13.41
C ARG A 41 -1.74 -2.30 -13.43
N GLY A 42 -0.72 -2.64 -12.64
CA GLY A 42 -0.25 -4.03 -12.56
C GLY A 42 0.56 -4.46 -13.77
N LEU A 43 1.13 -3.51 -14.52
CA LEU A 43 1.87 -3.80 -15.75
C LEU A 43 3.38 -3.82 -15.54
N GLU A 44 3.85 -3.65 -14.30
CA GLU A 44 5.27 -3.66 -13.99
C GLU A 44 5.57 -4.64 -12.87
N ASN A 45 6.81 -5.06 -12.82
CA ASN A 45 7.29 -5.98 -11.79
C ASN A 45 8.49 -5.32 -11.11
N PRO A 46 8.26 -4.46 -10.13
CA PRO A 46 9.30 -3.64 -9.56
C PRO A 46 10.30 -4.43 -8.73
N THR A 47 11.52 -3.91 -8.66
CA THR A 47 12.52 -4.47 -7.76
C THR A 47 12.22 -4.04 -6.32
N ILE A 48 12.81 -4.75 -5.37
CA ILE A 48 12.71 -4.40 -3.96
C ILE A 48 13.25 -2.99 -3.74
N GLY A 49 14.39 -2.66 -4.37
CA GLY A 49 14.96 -1.32 -4.22
C GLY A 49 14.03 -0.22 -4.69
N LEU A 50 13.31 -0.46 -5.78
CA LEU A 50 12.36 0.52 -6.27
C LEU A 50 11.18 0.65 -5.30
N LEU A 51 10.73 -0.46 -4.74
CA LEU A 51 9.66 -0.43 -3.75
C LEU A 51 10.06 0.38 -2.52
N GLU A 52 11.31 0.29 -2.10
CA GLU A 52 11.80 1.10 -1.00
C GLU A 52 11.75 2.60 -1.33
N GLN A 53 12.15 2.95 -2.56
CA GLN A 53 12.08 4.35 -3.00
C GLN A 53 10.65 4.88 -2.96
N LEU A 54 9.71 4.07 -3.41
CA LEU A 54 8.30 4.45 -3.40
C LEU A 54 7.77 4.57 -1.98
N ALA A 55 8.11 3.62 -1.12
CA ALA A 55 7.68 3.65 0.28
C ALA A 55 8.22 4.92 0.97
N ASP A 56 9.49 5.24 0.75
CA ASP A 56 10.09 6.43 1.32
C ASP A 56 9.35 7.70 0.87
N ALA A 57 9.03 7.77 -0.41
CA ALA A 57 8.30 8.92 -0.96
C ALA A 57 6.90 9.03 -0.36
N LEU A 58 6.33 7.91 0.06
CA LEU A 58 5.01 7.87 0.68
C LEU A 58 5.08 8.01 2.20
N ALA A 59 6.27 8.19 2.76
CA ALA A 59 6.49 8.19 4.21
C ALA A 59 5.94 6.92 4.86
N ALA A 60 6.13 5.80 4.16
CA ALA A 60 5.65 4.49 4.60
C ALA A 60 6.83 3.52 4.65
N THR A 61 6.60 2.34 5.22
CA THR A 61 7.58 1.27 5.17
C THR A 61 7.25 0.34 4.02
N ILE A 62 8.26 -0.40 3.54
CA ILE A 62 8.02 -1.36 2.46
C ILE A 62 6.98 -2.41 2.87
N VAL A 63 6.89 -2.72 4.15
CA VAL A 63 5.91 -3.70 4.65
C VAL A 63 4.49 -3.26 4.34
N GLU A 64 4.22 -1.95 4.39
CA GLU A 64 2.88 -1.44 4.12
C GLU A 64 2.45 -1.67 2.68
N LEU A 65 3.39 -1.88 1.77
CA LEU A 65 3.07 -2.21 0.39
C LEU A 65 2.58 -3.65 0.23
N PHE A 66 2.77 -4.47 1.25
CA PHE A 66 2.40 -5.89 1.21
C PHE A 66 1.27 -6.24 2.18
N VAL A 67 0.59 -5.24 2.71
CA VAL A 67 -0.52 -5.49 3.62
C VAL A 67 -1.67 -6.14 2.86
N VAL A 68 -2.12 -7.27 3.37
CA VAL A 68 -3.25 -8.00 2.79
C VAL A 68 -4.54 -7.37 3.29
N PRO A 69 -5.46 -6.99 2.39
CA PRO A 69 -6.73 -6.41 2.81
C PRO A 69 -7.60 -7.45 3.51
N ALA A 70 -8.25 -7.06 4.59
CA ALA A 70 -9.19 -7.94 5.25
C ALA A 70 -10.44 -8.07 4.38
N PRO A 71 -10.97 -9.29 4.21
CA PRO A 71 -12.26 -9.45 3.53
C PRO A 71 -13.33 -8.68 4.27
N ALA A 72 -14.28 -8.10 3.52
CA ALA A 72 -15.32 -7.28 4.13
C ALA A 72 -16.08 -8.02 5.21
N LYS A 73 -16.36 -9.30 4.99
CA LYS A 73 -17.09 -10.10 5.96
C LYS A 73 -16.36 -10.36 7.27
N LEU A 74 -15.05 -10.14 7.27
CA LEU A 74 -14.23 -10.31 8.48
C LEU A 74 -14.01 -8.99 9.20
N ARG A 75 -14.46 -7.89 8.60
CA ARG A 75 -14.32 -6.59 9.26
C ARG A 75 -15.34 -6.51 10.39
N ARG A 76 -14.89 -5.99 11.49
CA ARG A 76 -15.76 -5.82 12.65
C ARG A 76 -15.89 -4.35 12.96
N ASN A 77 -16.98 -4.04 13.67
CA ASN A 77 -17.06 -2.70 14.20
C ASN A 77 -16.00 -2.56 15.32
N PRO A 78 -15.64 -1.34 15.67
CA PRO A 78 -14.59 -1.13 16.67
C PRO A 78 -14.86 -1.79 18.00
N SER A 79 -16.13 -1.88 18.39
CA SER A 79 -16.50 -2.51 19.66
C SER A 79 -16.14 -3.98 19.67
N GLU A 80 -16.44 -4.67 18.60
CA GLU A 80 -16.13 -6.11 18.50
C GLU A 80 -14.63 -6.33 18.51
N ALA A 81 -13.88 -5.51 17.79
CA ALA A 81 -12.44 -5.64 17.75
C ALA A 81 -11.84 -5.42 19.13
N ALA A 82 -12.33 -4.43 19.86
CA ALA A 82 -11.85 -4.15 21.20
C ALA A 82 -12.12 -5.32 22.16
N VAL A 83 -13.31 -5.91 22.06
CA VAL A 83 -13.66 -7.07 22.89
C VAL A 83 -12.73 -8.23 22.61
N ASP A 84 -12.47 -8.51 21.35
CA ASP A 84 -11.58 -9.59 20.97
C ASP A 84 -10.18 -9.38 21.53
N GLN A 85 -9.69 -8.16 21.47
CA GLN A 85 -8.38 -7.85 22.00
C GLN A 85 -8.31 -8.02 23.50
N ASN A 86 -9.36 -7.63 24.19
CA ASN A 86 -9.44 -7.80 25.63
C ASN A 86 -9.42 -9.27 26.02
N ASP A 87 -10.15 -10.08 25.28
CA ASP A 87 -10.19 -11.52 25.54
C ASP A 87 -8.79 -12.12 25.39
N ARG A 88 -8.07 -11.71 24.39
CA ARG A 88 -6.72 -12.21 24.19
C ARG A 88 -5.76 -11.69 25.23
N GLY A 89 -6.01 -10.50 25.72
CA GLY A 89 -5.18 -9.92 26.75
C GLY A 89 -5.34 -10.61 28.08
N ALA A 90 -6.46 -11.23 28.24
CA ALA A 90 -6.70 -12.05 29.44
C ALA A 90 -5.97 -13.39 29.33
#